data_5c81fa0822eede2f4136aa77c0075696
#
_entry.id   5c81fa0822eede2f4136aa77c0075696
#
_cell.length_a   1.000
_cell.length_b   1.000
_cell.length_c   1.000
_cell.angle_alpha   90.00
_cell.angle_beta   90.00
_cell.angle_gamma   90.00
#
_symmetry.space_group_name_H-M   'P 1'
#
loop_
_entity.id
_entity.type
_entity.pdbx_description
1 polymer ?
#
loop_
_entity_poly.entity_id
_entity_poly.type
_entity_poly.pdbx_seq_one_letter_code
_entity_poly.pdbx_strand_id
1 'polypeptide(L)'
;DKFMEITDDKLLKIALITSLIGLIGLIIFTPSIEVKKVEIQDINRGMIDEEVSIDCVVSDVKASASKSSYFLTINDGTGQMSLIIFESQLAQLKDNGIDIESYKGKKVSVAGTVTEYNSQLELILSSGDAIKIV
;
A
#
# COMPACT_ATOMS: atom_id res chain seq x y z
N ASP A 1 -46.05 21.82 29.99
CA ASP A 1 -45.24 20.73 30.44
C ASP A 1 -43.75 21.04 30.25
N LYS A 2 -43.02 21.12 31.32
CA LYS A 2 -41.60 21.51 31.31
C LYS A 2 -40.70 20.56 30.50
N PHE A 3 -41.11 19.35 30.30
CA PHE A 3 -40.32 18.39 29.52
C PHE A 3 -40.46 18.61 27.99
N MET A 4 -41.48 19.35 27.59
CA MET A 4 -41.70 19.69 26.19
C MET A 4 -41.13 21.07 25.79
N GLU A 5 -40.57 21.81 26.73
CA GLU A 5 -39.97 23.11 26.51
C GLU A 5 -38.48 23.09 26.20
N ILE A 6 -37.97 22.02 25.69
CA ILE A 6 -36.64 22.04 25.11
C ILE A 6 -36.68 22.91 23.86
N THR A 7 -36.10 24.07 23.94
CA THR A 7 -36.04 25.00 22.82
C THR A 7 -35.33 24.37 21.65
N ASP A 8 -35.76 24.65 20.43
CA ASP A 8 -35.12 24.11 19.21
C ASP A 8 -33.61 24.41 19.20
N ASP A 9 -33.18 25.53 19.77
CA ASP A 9 -31.77 25.89 19.93
C ASP A 9 -30.99 24.90 20.81
N LYS A 10 -31.59 24.43 21.90
CA LYS A 10 -30.98 23.41 22.78
C LYS A 10 -30.87 22.07 22.08
N LEU A 11 -31.91 21.66 21.37
CA LEU A 11 -31.89 20.43 20.58
C LEU A 11 -30.83 20.46 19.50
N LEU A 12 -30.72 21.60 18.80
CA LEU A 12 -29.70 21.80 17.77
C LEU A 12 -28.27 21.73 18.35
N LYS A 13 -28.02 22.32 19.49
CA LYS A 13 -26.72 22.27 20.15
C LYS A 13 -26.37 20.86 20.59
N ILE A 14 -27.31 20.13 21.18
CA ILE A 14 -27.10 18.74 21.61
C ILE A 14 -26.82 17.84 20.39
N ALA A 15 -27.60 17.98 19.31
CA ALA A 15 -27.41 17.24 18.09
C ALA A 15 -26.04 17.53 17.45
N LEU A 16 -25.61 18.78 17.40
CA LEU A 16 -24.31 19.18 16.88
C LEU A 16 -23.15 18.60 17.69
N ILE A 17 -23.22 18.67 19.00
CA ILE A 17 -22.17 18.13 19.90
C ILE A 17 -22.10 16.61 19.77
N THR A 18 -23.23 15.94 19.77
CA THR A 18 -23.29 14.46 19.62
C THR A 18 -22.75 14.03 18.26
N SER A 19 -23.12 14.73 17.19
CA SER A 19 -22.62 14.47 15.84
C SER A 19 -21.12 14.68 15.71
N LEU A 20 -20.58 15.74 16.33
CA LEU A 20 -19.15 16.03 16.34
C LEU A 20 -18.36 14.96 17.10
N ILE A 21 -18.85 14.55 18.27
CA ILE A 21 -18.23 13.46 19.05
C ILE A 21 -18.24 12.15 18.25
N GLY A 22 -19.34 11.83 17.60
CA GLY A 22 -19.44 10.65 16.75
C GLY A 22 -18.46 10.68 15.59
N LEU A 23 -18.30 11.81 14.92
CA LEU A 23 -17.36 12.00 13.83
C LEU A 23 -15.90 11.85 14.28
N ILE A 24 -15.54 12.49 15.40
CA ILE A 24 -14.20 12.35 16.00
C ILE A 24 -13.95 10.91 16.41
N GLY A 25 -14.93 10.23 17.00
CA GLY A 25 -14.85 8.81 17.36
C GLY A 25 -14.61 7.93 16.15
N LEU A 26 -15.28 8.18 15.01
CA LEU A 26 -15.05 7.47 13.75
C LEU A 26 -13.62 7.66 13.22
N ILE A 27 -13.09 8.86 13.32
CA ILE A 27 -11.71 9.15 12.88
C ILE A 27 -10.69 8.41 13.76
N ILE A 28 -10.92 8.36 15.06
CA ILE A 28 -10.02 7.68 16.02
C ILE A 28 -10.11 6.16 15.89
N PHE A 29 -11.32 5.62 15.69
CA PHE A 29 -11.56 4.19 15.61
C PHE A 29 -11.47 3.61 14.20
N THR A 30 -11.31 4.43 13.17
CA THR A 30 -11.01 3.91 11.84
C THR A 30 -9.63 3.25 11.90
N PRO A 31 -9.52 1.92 11.78
CA PRO A 31 -8.21 1.30 11.81
C PRO A 31 -7.40 1.83 10.62
N SER A 32 -6.29 2.50 10.90
CA SER A 32 -5.30 2.71 9.87
C SER A 32 -4.82 1.32 9.47
N ILE A 33 -5.12 0.91 8.24
CA ILE A 33 -4.57 -0.31 7.68
C ILE A 33 -3.09 -0.02 7.46
N GLU A 34 -2.27 -0.27 8.48
CA GLU A 34 -0.83 -0.22 8.34
C GLU A 34 -0.39 -1.48 7.60
N VAL A 35 0.26 -1.29 6.47
CA VAL A 35 0.88 -2.39 5.75
C VAL A 35 2.03 -2.91 6.60
N LYS A 36 2.00 -4.20 6.91
CA LYS A 36 3.00 -4.84 7.75
C LYS A 36 4.35 -4.83 7.06
N LYS A 37 5.36 -4.25 7.72
CA LYS A 37 6.74 -4.28 7.24
C LYS A 37 7.38 -5.63 7.57
N VAL A 38 7.92 -6.30 6.57
CA VAL A 38 8.53 -7.63 6.69
C VAL A 38 9.88 -7.68 5.98
N GLU A 39 10.68 -8.67 6.31
CA GLU A 39 11.90 -9.03 5.58
C GLU A 39 11.57 -10.12 4.56
N ILE A 40 12.31 -10.15 3.45
CA ILE A 40 12.08 -11.14 2.38
C ILE A 40 12.21 -12.56 2.91
N GLN A 41 13.17 -12.82 3.81
CA GLN A 41 13.35 -14.15 4.42
C GLN A 41 12.13 -14.63 5.21
N ASP A 42 11.28 -13.72 5.70
CA ASP A 42 10.10 -14.03 6.51
C ASP A 42 8.86 -14.32 5.66
N ILE A 43 8.91 -14.03 4.36
CA ILE A 43 7.79 -14.25 3.47
C ILE A 43 7.64 -15.76 3.22
N ASN A 44 6.42 -16.25 3.42
CA ASN A 44 6.08 -17.65 3.25
C ASN A 44 4.71 -17.81 2.58
N ARG A 45 4.36 -19.06 2.23
CA ARG A 45 3.10 -19.36 1.54
C ARG A 45 1.85 -19.03 2.33
N GLY A 46 1.94 -18.99 3.66
CA GLY A 46 0.83 -18.55 4.51
C GLY A 46 0.51 -17.07 4.37
N MET A 47 1.37 -16.30 3.72
CA MET A 47 1.20 -14.86 3.50
C MET A 47 0.66 -14.53 2.11
N ILE A 48 0.35 -15.52 1.29
CA ILE A 48 -0.26 -15.30 -0.05
C ILE A 48 -1.55 -14.51 0.13
N ASP A 49 -1.75 -13.51 -0.75
CA ASP A 49 -2.83 -12.53 -0.74
C ASP A 49 -2.73 -11.47 0.37
N GLU A 50 -1.73 -11.51 1.22
CA GLU A 50 -1.46 -10.45 2.19
C GLU A 50 -0.65 -9.31 1.57
N GLU A 51 -0.96 -8.08 1.97
CA GLU A 51 -0.18 -6.90 1.60
C GLU A 51 0.93 -6.68 2.62
N VAL A 52 2.16 -6.53 2.12
CA VAL A 52 3.35 -6.32 2.94
C VAL A 52 4.19 -5.17 2.40
N SER A 53 5.03 -4.59 3.27
CA SER A 53 5.98 -3.56 2.89
C SER A 53 7.41 -4.09 3.10
N ILE A 54 8.29 -3.80 2.17
CA ILE A 54 9.68 -4.25 2.19
C ILE A 54 10.59 -3.08 1.84
N ASP A 55 11.63 -2.86 2.64
CA ASP A 55 12.74 -1.97 2.29
C ASP A 55 13.82 -2.80 1.60
N CYS A 56 14.15 -2.45 0.38
CA CYS A 56 15.04 -3.26 -0.46
C CYS A 56 15.81 -2.42 -1.46
N VAL A 57 16.74 -3.06 -2.16
CA VAL A 57 17.44 -2.49 -3.31
C VAL A 57 16.93 -3.18 -4.57
N VAL A 58 16.66 -2.40 -5.60
CA VAL A 58 16.30 -2.93 -6.93
C VAL A 58 17.61 -3.36 -7.61
N SER A 59 17.83 -4.66 -7.68
CA SER A 59 19.06 -5.20 -8.28
C SER A 59 18.99 -5.37 -9.79
N ASP A 60 17.78 -5.53 -10.33
CA ASP A 60 17.57 -5.65 -11.78
C ASP A 60 16.16 -5.18 -12.17
N VAL A 61 16.02 -4.72 -13.41
CA VAL A 61 14.76 -4.29 -14.00
C VAL A 61 14.64 -4.91 -15.38
N LYS A 62 13.58 -5.70 -15.59
CA LYS A 62 13.28 -6.31 -16.89
C LYS A 62 11.89 -5.93 -17.35
N ALA A 63 11.77 -5.51 -18.61
CA ALA A 63 10.49 -5.28 -19.25
C ALA A 63 9.98 -6.59 -19.87
N SER A 64 8.64 -6.75 -19.91
CA SER A 64 8.01 -7.80 -20.74
C SER A 64 8.26 -7.52 -22.22
N ALA A 65 8.01 -8.52 -23.07
CA ALA A 65 8.22 -8.40 -24.52
C ALA A 65 7.46 -7.22 -25.15
N SER A 66 6.26 -6.92 -24.63
CA SER A 66 5.42 -5.79 -25.08
C SER A 66 5.73 -4.49 -24.35
N LYS A 67 6.63 -4.49 -23.35
CA LYS A 67 6.92 -3.37 -22.45
C LYS A 67 5.69 -2.88 -21.67
N SER A 68 4.67 -3.69 -21.55
CA SER A 68 3.45 -3.38 -20.80
C SER A 68 3.55 -3.69 -19.32
N SER A 69 4.48 -4.56 -18.93
CA SER A 69 4.74 -4.96 -17.55
C SER A 69 6.24 -4.97 -17.28
N TYR A 70 6.60 -4.80 -16.01
CA TYR A 70 7.99 -4.87 -15.56
C TYR A 70 8.15 -5.88 -14.45
N PHE A 71 9.30 -6.53 -14.44
CA PHE A 71 9.73 -7.47 -13.40
C PHE A 71 11.00 -6.93 -12.78
N LEU A 72 10.94 -6.59 -11.50
CA LEU A 72 12.08 -6.09 -10.75
C LEU A 72 12.58 -7.19 -9.82
N THR A 73 13.87 -7.35 -9.74
CA THR A 73 14.49 -8.18 -8.72
C THR A 73 14.82 -7.29 -7.53
N ILE A 74 14.23 -7.60 -6.37
CA ILE A 74 14.46 -6.86 -5.12
C ILE A 74 15.22 -7.70 -4.13
N ASN A 75 16.15 -7.07 -3.41
CA ASN A 75 17.02 -7.72 -2.43
C ASN A 75 17.12 -6.80 -1.20
N ASP A 76 16.83 -7.35 -0.02
CA ASP A 76 16.91 -6.62 1.25
C ASP A 76 18.09 -7.06 2.13
N GLY A 77 18.99 -7.89 1.61
CA GLY A 77 20.10 -8.48 2.36
C GLY A 77 19.73 -9.79 3.05
N THR A 78 18.45 -10.09 3.24
CA THR A 78 17.99 -11.35 3.85
C THR A 78 17.56 -12.37 2.80
N GLY A 79 17.18 -11.91 1.62
CA GLY A 79 16.72 -12.72 0.52
C GLY A 79 16.46 -11.88 -0.72
N GLN A 80 15.96 -12.52 -1.72
CA GLN A 80 15.70 -11.95 -3.04
C GLN A 80 14.35 -12.46 -3.56
N MET A 81 13.59 -11.59 -4.20
CA MET A 81 12.33 -11.98 -4.83
C MET A 81 12.02 -11.07 -6.01
N SER A 82 11.04 -11.46 -6.82
CA SER A 82 10.57 -10.65 -7.93
C SER A 82 9.42 -9.75 -7.51
N LEU A 83 9.48 -8.50 -7.93
CA LEU A 83 8.39 -7.54 -7.84
C LEU A 83 7.79 -7.37 -9.23
N ILE A 84 6.48 -7.60 -9.35
CA ILE A 84 5.76 -7.48 -10.61
C ILE A 84 5.02 -6.15 -10.63
N ILE A 85 5.22 -5.38 -11.70
CA ILE A 85 4.49 -4.14 -11.98
C ILE A 85 3.65 -4.37 -13.23
N PHE A 86 2.34 -4.45 -13.06
CA PHE A 86 1.42 -4.62 -14.17
C PHE A 86 1.15 -3.29 -14.89
N GLU A 87 0.50 -3.37 -16.03
CA GLU A 87 0.22 -2.24 -16.90
C GLU A 87 -0.48 -1.08 -16.18
N SER A 88 -1.45 -1.38 -15.30
CA SER A 88 -2.20 -0.35 -14.56
C SER A 88 -1.31 0.43 -13.60
N GLN A 89 -0.45 -0.24 -12.85
CA GLN A 89 0.51 0.41 -11.94
C GLN A 89 1.59 1.15 -12.72
N LEU A 90 2.02 0.59 -13.85
CA LEU A 90 3.00 1.24 -14.71
C LEU A 90 2.47 2.55 -15.29
N ALA A 91 1.19 2.58 -15.68
CA ALA A 91 0.52 3.80 -16.13
C ALA A 91 0.50 4.87 -15.04
N GLN A 92 0.20 4.48 -13.80
CA GLN A 92 0.23 5.39 -12.65
C GLN A 92 1.64 5.95 -12.40
N LEU A 93 2.68 5.13 -12.52
CA LEU A 93 4.07 5.57 -12.39
C LEU A 93 4.43 6.59 -13.47
N LYS A 94 4.06 6.34 -14.71
CA LYS A 94 4.29 7.26 -15.83
C LYS A 94 3.55 8.59 -15.64
N ASP A 95 2.30 8.54 -15.16
CA ASP A 95 1.51 9.73 -14.87
C ASP A 95 2.15 10.59 -13.78
N ASN A 96 2.85 9.95 -12.85
CA ASN A 96 3.61 10.64 -11.79
C ASN A 96 5.01 11.06 -12.21
N GLY A 97 5.37 10.88 -13.48
CA GLY A 97 6.68 11.25 -14.01
C GLY A 97 7.81 10.32 -13.58
N ILE A 98 7.50 9.11 -13.16
CA ILE A 98 8.46 8.12 -12.68
C ILE A 98 8.85 7.18 -13.81
N ASP A 99 10.16 7.09 -14.10
CA ASP A 99 10.74 6.08 -14.97
C ASP A 99 11.25 4.93 -14.14
N ILE A 100 10.58 3.78 -14.20
CA ILE A 100 10.91 2.62 -13.37
C ILE A 100 12.30 2.04 -13.71
N GLU A 101 12.76 2.19 -14.95
CA GLU A 101 14.10 1.74 -15.34
C GLU A 101 15.21 2.48 -14.59
N SER A 102 14.95 3.71 -14.17
CA SER A 102 15.92 4.51 -13.38
C SER A 102 16.09 3.99 -11.95
N TYR A 103 15.23 3.10 -11.50
CA TYR A 103 15.26 2.59 -10.13
C TYR A 103 16.29 1.47 -9.92
N LYS A 104 16.87 0.94 -10.99
CA LYS A 104 17.93 -0.07 -10.87
C LYS A 104 19.08 0.46 -10.03
N GLY A 105 19.46 -0.29 -8.99
CA GLY A 105 20.50 0.07 -8.04
C GLY A 105 20.05 1.02 -6.94
N LYS A 106 18.78 1.44 -6.93
CA LYS A 106 18.24 2.35 -5.92
C LYS A 106 17.66 1.59 -4.73
N LYS A 107 17.79 2.20 -3.56
CA LYS A 107 17.12 1.72 -2.36
C LYS A 107 15.70 2.26 -2.33
N VAL A 108 14.74 1.37 -2.18
CA VAL A 108 13.31 1.70 -2.24
C VAL A 108 12.55 1.07 -1.08
N SER A 109 11.41 1.66 -0.77
CA SER A 109 10.38 1.06 0.06
C SER A 109 9.22 0.66 -0.85
N VAL A 110 8.82 -0.60 -0.79
CA VAL A 110 7.82 -1.18 -1.69
C VAL A 110 6.69 -1.79 -0.88
N ALA A 111 5.46 -1.50 -1.24
CA ALA A 111 4.28 -2.21 -0.73
C ALA A 111 3.65 -3.02 -1.85
N GLY A 112 3.34 -4.27 -1.57
CA GLY A 112 2.77 -5.17 -2.55
C GLY A 112 2.06 -6.35 -1.91
N THR A 113 1.37 -7.11 -2.75
CA THR A 113 0.64 -8.30 -2.36
C THR A 113 1.46 -9.54 -2.70
N VAL A 114 1.61 -10.43 -1.73
CA VAL A 114 2.33 -11.69 -1.92
C VAL A 114 1.51 -12.61 -2.81
N THR A 115 2.12 -13.17 -3.83
CA THR A 115 1.52 -14.13 -4.74
C THR A 115 2.47 -15.29 -5.02
N GLU A 116 1.96 -16.35 -5.62
CA GLU A 116 2.77 -17.50 -6.05
C GLU A 116 2.61 -17.70 -7.55
N TYR A 117 3.72 -17.85 -8.23
CA TYR A 117 3.77 -18.16 -9.65
C TYR A 117 4.90 -19.15 -9.92
N ASN A 118 4.60 -20.26 -10.60
CA ASN A 118 5.56 -21.35 -10.87
C ASN A 118 6.30 -21.83 -9.60
N SER A 119 5.56 -22.02 -8.52
CA SER A 119 6.07 -22.47 -7.21
C SER A 119 7.03 -21.49 -6.53
N GLN A 120 7.12 -20.25 -7.03
CA GLN A 120 7.90 -19.18 -6.42
C GLN A 120 7.01 -18.07 -5.87
N LEU A 121 7.38 -17.56 -4.71
CA LEU A 121 6.69 -16.41 -4.13
C LEU A 121 7.19 -15.14 -4.79
N GLU A 122 6.24 -14.29 -5.18
CA GLU A 122 6.50 -13.01 -5.83
C GLU A 122 5.67 -11.92 -5.17
N LEU A 123 6.03 -10.67 -5.40
CA LEU A 123 5.30 -9.52 -4.89
C LEU A 123 4.69 -8.77 -6.06
N ILE A 124 3.39 -8.46 -5.99
CA ILE A 124 2.72 -7.60 -6.97
C ILE A 124 2.61 -6.21 -6.38
N LEU A 125 3.14 -5.20 -7.08
CA LEU A 125 3.05 -3.81 -6.63
C LEU A 125 1.59 -3.41 -6.40
N SER A 126 1.28 -2.86 -5.24
CA SER A 126 -0.10 -2.53 -4.87
C SER A 126 -0.67 -1.37 -5.68
N SER A 127 0.14 -0.35 -5.94
CA SER A 127 -0.24 0.82 -6.73
C SER A 127 1.01 1.56 -7.21
N GLY A 128 0.84 2.55 -8.08
CA GLY A 128 1.96 3.39 -8.52
C GLY A 128 2.61 4.19 -7.39
N ASP A 129 1.90 4.44 -6.30
CA ASP A 129 2.41 5.14 -5.12
C ASP A 129 3.12 4.19 -4.13
N ALA A 130 3.07 2.89 -4.36
CA ALA A 130 3.56 1.88 -3.44
C ALA A 130 5.06 1.60 -3.55
N ILE A 131 5.77 2.29 -4.42
CA ILE A 131 7.23 2.21 -4.56
C ILE A 131 7.81 3.61 -4.43
N LYS A 132 8.72 3.79 -3.47
CA LYS A 132 9.34 5.09 -3.18
C LYS A 132 10.83 4.91 -2.93
N ILE A 133 11.62 5.83 -3.47
CA ILE A 133 13.06 5.89 -3.17
C ILE A 133 13.24 6.40 -1.74
N VAL A 134 14.08 5.71 -0.97
CA VAL A 134 14.41 6.05 0.42
C VAL A 134 15.88 6.44 0.58
#